data_4489a820b3d391aa687f38084a27a085
#
_entry.id   4489a820b3d391aa687f38084a27a085
#
_cell.length_a   1.000
_cell.length_b   1.000
_cell.length_c   1.000
_cell.angle_alpha   90.00
_cell.angle_beta   90.00
_cell.angle_gamma   90.00
#
_symmetry.space_group_name_H-M   'P 1'
#
loop_
_entity.id
_entity.type
_entity.pdbx_description
1 polymer ?
#
loop_
_entity_poly.entity_id
_entity_poly.type
_entity_poly.pdbx_seq_one_letter_code
_entity_poly.pdbx_strand_id
1 'polypeptide(L)'
;MSQMYDDLLKEHNSNVRKAFFWIKKSLPEILIPGYDYSWYIDFHDDTKTIPDEYEAYDNYLFGKKTKEAEARYNRAKLDHRHRNPHHWEYWILYTSNSAPVALDMEYPYIIEMICDWWSFSW
;
A
#
# COMPACT_ATOMS: atom_id res chain seq x y z
N MET A 1 -17.46 12.03 -3.88
CA MET A 1 -16.64 11.01 -3.25
C MET A 1 -17.53 9.94 -2.66
N SER A 2 -17.13 8.68 -2.80
CA SER A 2 -17.98 7.55 -2.44
C SER A 2 -17.79 7.18 -0.97
N GLN A 3 -18.89 7.09 -0.23
CA GLN A 3 -18.86 6.59 1.14
C GLN A 3 -18.38 5.15 1.20
N MET A 4 -18.72 4.35 0.20
CA MET A 4 -18.31 2.95 0.11
C MET A 4 -16.79 2.83 0.00
N TYR A 5 -16.15 3.67 -0.79
CA TYR A 5 -14.71 3.66 -0.92
C TYR A 5 -14.02 4.21 0.34
N ASP A 6 -14.58 5.26 0.94
CA ASP A 6 -14.06 5.77 2.22
C ASP A 6 -14.11 4.69 3.31
N ASP A 7 -15.20 3.94 3.38
CA ASP A 7 -15.34 2.84 4.35
C ASP A 7 -14.33 1.72 4.07
N LEU A 8 -14.11 1.39 2.79
CA LEU A 8 -13.12 0.40 2.39
C LEU A 8 -11.70 0.81 2.82
N LEU A 9 -11.33 2.07 2.60
CA LEU A 9 -10.02 2.59 3.02
C LEU A 9 -9.85 2.54 4.53
N LYS A 10 -10.87 2.93 5.29
CA LYS A 10 -10.84 2.88 6.75
C LYS A 10 -10.69 1.46 7.26
N GLU A 11 -11.44 0.53 6.69
CA GLU A 11 -11.35 -0.88 7.05
C GLU A 11 -9.97 -1.45 6.76
N HIS A 12 -9.43 -1.17 5.57
CA HIS A 12 -8.09 -1.62 5.19
C HIS A 12 -7.04 -1.09 6.16
N ASN A 13 -7.05 0.20 6.44
CA ASN A 13 -6.09 0.82 7.35
C ASN A 13 -6.24 0.28 8.77
N SER A 14 -7.46 0.02 9.21
CA SER A 14 -7.72 -0.61 10.51
C SER A 14 -7.12 -2.02 10.57
N ASN A 15 -7.25 -2.78 9.49
CA ASN A 15 -6.71 -4.14 9.42
C ASN A 15 -5.18 -4.14 9.34
N VAL A 16 -4.57 -3.15 8.69
CA VAL A 16 -3.11 -2.97 8.71
C VAL A 16 -2.60 -2.72 10.13
N ARG A 17 -3.28 -1.84 10.89
CA ARG A 17 -2.95 -1.60 12.30
C ARG A 17 -3.12 -2.85 13.15
N LYS A 18 -4.19 -3.61 12.90
CA LYS A 18 -4.44 -4.88 13.61
C LYS A 18 -3.31 -5.87 13.36
N ALA A 19 -2.85 -5.99 12.12
CA ALA A 19 -1.74 -6.86 11.77
C ALA A 19 -0.46 -6.43 12.51
N PHE A 20 -0.17 -5.14 12.54
CA PHE A 20 1.00 -4.63 13.24
C PHE A 20 0.92 -4.87 14.76
N PHE A 21 -0.25 -4.64 15.34
CA PHE A 21 -0.48 -4.90 16.77
C PHE A 21 -0.22 -6.38 17.10
N TRP A 22 -0.68 -7.28 16.22
CA TRP A 22 -0.44 -8.71 16.39
C TRP A 22 1.06 -9.04 16.33
N ILE A 23 1.80 -8.43 15.39
CA ILE A 23 3.26 -8.62 15.29
C ILE A 23 3.94 -8.16 16.59
N LYS A 24 3.60 -6.99 17.09
CA LYS A 24 4.17 -6.46 18.35
C LYS A 24 3.95 -7.41 19.51
N LYS A 25 2.78 -8.06 19.54
CA LYS A 25 2.40 -8.95 20.64
C LYS A 25 2.99 -10.35 20.48
N SER A 26 2.97 -10.90 19.27
CA SER A 26 3.23 -12.32 19.02
C SER A 26 4.58 -12.59 18.37
N LEU A 27 5.14 -11.64 17.63
CA LEU A 27 6.41 -11.76 16.93
C LEU A 27 7.30 -10.52 17.12
N PRO A 28 7.47 -10.04 18.36
CA PRO A 28 8.25 -8.82 18.58
C PRO A 28 9.70 -8.92 18.13
N GLU A 29 10.22 -10.13 18.02
CA GLU A 29 11.60 -10.39 17.60
C GLU A 29 11.90 -9.97 16.15
N ILE A 30 10.89 -9.80 15.30
CA ILE A 30 11.10 -9.30 13.93
C ILE A 30 11.14 -7.78 13.87
N LEU A 31 10.84 -7.10 14.97
CA LEU A 31 10.88 -5.65 15.05
C LEU A 31 12.20 -5.18 15.66
N ILE A 32 12.77 -4.10 15.12
CA ILE A 32 13.99 -3.49 15.67
C ILE A 32 13.65 -2.86 17.02
N PRO A 33 14.32 -3.26 18.13
CA PRO A 33 14.03 -2.69 19.43
C PRO A 33 14.22 -1.16 19.46
N GLY A 34 13.22 -0.46 20.00
CA GLY A 34 13.26 1.00 20.14
C GLY A 34 12.97 1.77 18.85
N TYR A 35 12.75 1.09 17.73
CA TYR A 35 12.38 1.74 16.48
C TYR A 35 10.86 2.02 16.44
N ASP A 36 10.49 3.23 16.01
CA ASP A 36 9.09 3.63 15.93
C ASP A 36 8.54 3.37 14.53
N TYR A 37 7.63 2.39 14.42
CA TYR A 37 6.98 2.02 13.17
C TYR A 37 5.66 2.77 12.95
N SER A 38 5.20 3.57 13.92
CA SER A 38 3.86 4.16 13.87
C SER A 38 3.63 5.04 12.64
N TRP A 39 4.65 5.79 12.21
CA TRP A 39 4.53 6.63 11.02
C TRP A 39 4.17 5.80 9.77
N TYR A 40 4.84 4.65 9.60
CA TYR A 40 4.61 3.79 8.43
C TYR A 40 3.23 3.16 8.45
N ILE A 41 2.76 2.77 9.61
CA ILE A 41 1.49 2.08 9.78
C ILE A 41 0.32 3.06 9.75
N ASP A 42 0.44 4.21 10.42
CA ASP A 42 -0.65 5.19 10.53
C ASP A 42 -0.91 5.91 9.21
N PHE A 43 0.12 6.10 8.39
CA PHE A 43 0.01 6.76 7.08
C PHE A 43 0.04 5.77 5.91
N HIS A 44 -0.19 4.49 6.19
CA HIS A 44 -0.24 3.47 5.15
C HIS A 44 -1.28 3.86 4.07
N ASP A 45 -0.84 3.81 2.82
CA ASP A 45 -1.68 4.13 1.66
C ASP A 45 -2.29 5.53 1.66
N ASP A 46 -1.64 6.48 2.32
CA ASP A 46 -2.13 7.86 2.38
C ASP A 46 -2.30 8.47 0.97
N THR A 47 -1.51 8.02 -0.01
CA THR A 47 -1.64 8.49 -1.40
C THR A 47 -2.98 8.13 -2.04
N LYS A 48 -3.71 7.14 -1.50
CA LYS A 48 -5.05 6.78 -2.02
C LYS A 48 -6.08 7.88 -1.81
N THR A 49 -5.78 8.88 -0.98
CA THR A 49 -6.62 10.07 -0.82
C THR A 49 -6.32 11.15 -1.86
N ILE A 50 -5.23 11.02 -2.63
CA ILE A 50 -4.90 11.92 -3.73
C ILE A 50 -5.94 11.71 -4.84
N PRO A 51 -6.51 12.80 -5.42
CA PRO A 51 -7.62 12.67 -6.38
C PRO A 51 -7.38 11.67 -7.50
N ASP A 52 -6.19 11.63 -8.09
CA ASP A 52 -5.88 10.72 -9.21
C ASP A 52 -6.06 9.25 -8.82
N GLU A 53 -5.56 8.86 -7.64
CA GLU A 53 -5.73 7.48 -7.16
C GLU A 53 -7.15 7.26 -6.65
N TYR A 54 -7.67 8.16 -5.84
CA TYR A 54 -8.98 8.03 -5.23
C TYR A 54 -10.08 7.85 -6.27
N GLU A 55 -10.14 8.75 -7.25
CA GLU A 55 -11.19 8.71 -8.27
C GLU A 55 -11.11 7.46 -9.14
N ALA A 56 -9.89 7.06 -9.52
CA ALA A 56 -9.70 5.88 -10.35
C ALA A 56 -10.12 4.60 -9.62
N TYR A 57 -9.76 4.45 -8.35
CA TYR A 57 -10.16 3.30 -7.53
C TYR A 57 -11.67 3.30 -7.27
N ASP A 58 -12.21 4.45 -6.88
CA ASP A 58 -13.64 4.58 -6.57
C ASP A 58 -14.49 4.24 -7.79
N ASN A 59 -14.17 4.82 -8.94
CA ASN A 59 -14.91 4.59 -10.17
C ASN A 59 -14.87 3.13 -10.61
N TYR A 60 -13.72 2.49 -10.51
CA TYR A 60 -13.61 1.09 -10.93
C TYR A 60 -14.29 0.13 -9.95
N LEU A 61 -14.10 0.34 -8.65
CA LEU A 61 -14.60 -0.59 -7.63
C LEU A 61 -16.09 -0.42 -7.37
N PHE A 62 -16.61 0.80 -7.43
CA PHE A 62 -17.98 1.14 -7.01
C PHE A 62 -18.81 1.83 -8.10
N GLY A 63 -18.22 2.11 -9.26
CA GLY A 63 -18.90 2.71 -10.40
C GLY A 63 -19.07 1.74 -11.56
N LYS A 64 -19.16 2.30 -12.77
CA LYS A 64 -19.25 1.50 -13.99
C LYS A 64 -17.90 0.98 -14.42
N LYS A 65 -17.79 -0.33 -14.63
CA LYS A 65 -16.55 -1.00 -15.06
C LYS A 65 -16.41 -0.95 -16.58
N THR A 66 -16.15 0.25 -17.10
CA THR A 66 -15.87 0.44 -18.53
C THR A 66 -14.40 0.16 -18.82
N LYS A 67 -14.05 0.06 -20.12
CA LYS A 67 -12.64 -0.09 -20.53
C LYS A 67 -11.80 1.10 -20.10
N GLU A 68 -12.36 2.31 -20.16
CA GLU A 68 -11.71 3.54 -19.73
C GLU A 68 -11.47 3.53 -18.22
N ALA A 69 -12.46 3.10 -17.44
CA ALA A 69 -12.32 3.00 -15.99
C ALA A 69 -11.26 1.97 -15.59
N GLU A 70 -11.21 0.84 -16.31
CA GLU A 70 -10.19 -0.19 -16.09
C GLU A 70 -8.80 0.33 -16.41
N ALA A 71 -8.62 1.06 -17.51
CA ALA A 71 -7.33 1.64 -17.88
C ALA A 71 -6.86 2.64 -16.84
N ARG A 72 -7.75 3.50 -16.35
CA ARG A 72 -7.43 4.46 -15.28
C ARG A 72 -7.07 3.76 -13.97
N TYR A 73 -7.80 2.70 -13.63
CA TYR A 73 -7.53 1.89 -12.45
C TYR A 73 -6.16 1.23 -12.53
N ASN A 74 -5.81 0.65 -13.66
CA ASN A 74 -4.51 0.01 -13.87
C ASN A 74 -3.37 1.04 -13.76
N ARG A 75 -3.56 2.24 -14.33
CA ARG A 75 -2.57 3.31 -14.21
C ARG A 75 -2.43 3.78 -12.77
N ALA A 76 -3.54 3.91 -12.05
CA ALA A 76 -3.51 4.30 -10.64
C ALA A 76 -2.79 3.25 -9.78
N LYS A 77 -2.98 1.96 -10.06
CA LYS A 77 -2.24 0.89 -9.37
C LYS A 77 -0.75 0.98 -9.63
N LEU A 78 -0.36 1.22 -10.88
CA LEU A 78 1.04 1.39 -11.24
C LEU A 78 1.66 2.58 -10.50
N ASP A 79 0.99 3.72 -10.53
CA ASP A 79 1.45 4.93 -9.84
C ASP A 79 1.53 4.70 -8.33
N HIS A 80 0.54 4.01 -7.75
CA HIS A 80 0.51 3.67 -6.33
C HIS A 80 1.74 2.84 -5.94
N ARG A 81 2.04 1.81 -6.71
CA ARG A 81 3.20 0.94 -6.44
C ARG A 81 4.53 1.66 -6.58
N HIS A 82 4.60 2.64 -7.47
CA HIS A 82 5.82 3.43 -7.67
C HIS A 82 5.96 4.59 -6.68
N ARG A 83 4.87 5.01 -6.02
CA ARG A 83 4.88 6.07 -5.00
C ARG A 83 5.07 5.56 -3.58
N ASN A 84 4.68 4.31 -3.32
CA ASN A 84 4.61 3.76 -1.98
C ASN A 84 5.72 2.73 -1.74
N PRO A 85 6.69 3.05 -0.87
CA PRO A 85 7.84 2.17 -0.63
C PRO A 85 7.51 0.82 0.02
N HIS A 86 6.28 0.59 0.49
CA HIS A 86 5.86 -0.72 0.99
C HIS A 86 5.50 -1.69 -0.14
N HIS A 87 5.57 -1.26 -1.38
CA HIS A 87 5.47 -2.12 -2.56
C HIS A 87 6.86 -2.41 -3.10
N TRP A 88 7.18 -3.69 -3.37
CA TRP A 88 8.52 -4.06 -3.83
C TRP A 88 8.87 -3.41 -5.17
N GLU A 89 7.90 -3.10 -6.02
CA GLU A 89 8.10 -2.46 -7.31
C GLU A 89 8.74 -1.08 -7.19
N TYR A 90 8.51 -0.39 -6.07
CA TYR A 90 9.14 0.90 -5.78
C TYR A 90 10.68 0.81 -5.82
N TRP A 91 11.23 -0.36 -5.46
CA TRP A 91 12.68 -0.58 -5.29
C TRP A 91 13.36 -1.13 -6.53
N ILE A 92 12.68 -1.14 -7.69
CA ILE A 92 13.26 -1.56 -8.97
C ILE A 92 13.79 -0.34 -9.70
N LEU A 93 15.10 -0.32 -9.94
CA LEU A 93 15.76 0.76 -10.68
C LEU A 93 15.84 0.39 -12.15
N TYR A 94 15.24 1.21 -13.00
CA TYR A 94 15.29 1.05 -14.44
C TYR A 94 16.36 1.97 -15.01
N THR A 95 17.29 1.40 -15.81
CA THR A 95 18.34 2.15 -16.47
C THR A 95 18.19 2.00 -17.98
N SER A 96 18.71 2.98 -18.75
CA SER A 96 18.54 2.98 -20.21
C SER A 96 19.39 1.93 -20.93
N ASN A 97 20.44 1.42 -20.29
CA ASN A 97 21.45 0.59 -20.95
C ASN A 97 21.64 -0.79 -20.33
N SER A 98 20.84 -1.17 -19.35
CA SER A 98 20.98 -2.45 -18.68
C SER A 98 19.64 -2.99 -18.20
N ALA A 99 19.63 -4.26 -17.77
CA ALA A 99 18.46 -4.86 -17.16
C ALA A 99 18.08 -4.11 -15.88
N PRO A 100 16.79 -4.11 -15.51
CA PRO A 100 16.35 -3.52 -14.24
C PRO A 100 17.11 -4.13 -13.06
N VAL A 101 17.41 -3.29 -12.07
CA VAL A 101 18.17 -3.68 -10.88
C VAL A 101 17.26 -3.61 -9.65
N ALA A 102 17.19 -4.70 -8.89
CA ALA A 102 16.49 -4.72 -7.62
C ALA A 102 17.38 -4.12 -6.53
N LEU A 103 16.85 -3.10 -5.84
CA LEU A 103 17.51 -2.50 -4.68
C LEU A 103 16.95 -3.12 -3.40
N ASP A 104 17.75 -3.08 -2.32
CA ASP A 104 17.28 -3.58 -1.02
C ASP A 104 16.16 -2.70 -0.50
N MET A 105 15.05 -3.34 -0.16
CA MET A 105 13.91 -2.66 0.42
C MET A 105 14.22 -2.34 1.89
N GLU A 106 14.00 -1.08 2.30
CA GLU A 106 14.26 -0.67 3.68
C GLU A 106 13.34 -1.41 4.64
N TYR A 107 13.88 -1.83 5.77
CA TYR A 107 13.22 -2.76 6.69
C TYR A 107 11.85 -2.28 7.21
N PRO A 108 11.65 -1.02 7.62
CA PRO A 108 10.33 -0.56 8.04
C PRO A 108 9.26 -0.72 6.98
N TYR A 109 9.62 -0.56 5.71
CA TYR A 109 8.68 -0.76 4.60
C TYR A 109 8.39 -2.24 4.36
N ILE A 110 9.33 -3.14 4.66
CA ILE A 110 9.06 -4.58 4.64
C ILE A 110 8.01 -4.93 5.69
N ILE A 111 8.12 -4.38 6.89
CA ILE A 111 7.14 -4.60 7.95
C ILE A 111 5.77 -4.06 7.52
N GLU A 112 5.72 -2.86 6.95
CA GLU A 112 4.47 -2.28 6.44
C GLU A 112 3.87 -3.16 5.33
N MET A 113 4.69 -3.67 4.41
CA MET A 113 4.25 -4.55 3.33
C MET A 113 3.63 -5.84 3.87
N ILE A 114 4.25 -6.45 4.88
CA ILE A 114 3.72 -7.66 5.52
C ILE A 114 2.37 -7.37 6.17
N CYS A 115 2.24 -6.25 6.86
CA CYS A 115 0.97 -5.84 7.47
C CYS A 115 -0.10 -5.60 6.42
N ASP A 116 0.26 -4.99 5.29
CA ASP A 116 -0.63 -4.77 4.16
C ASP A 116 -1.15 -6.11 3.62
N TRP A 117 -0.26 -7.03 3.30
CA TRP A 117 -0.63 -8.36 2.77
C TRP A 117 -1.51 -9.12 3.76
N TRP A 118 -1.18 -9.06 5.04
CA TRP A 118 -1.92 -9.79 6.06
C TRP A 118 -3.29 -9.18 6.32
N SER A 119 -3.44 -7.87 6.12
CA SER A 119 -4.71 -7.17 6.32
C SER A 119 -5.87 -7.80 5.55
N PHE A 120 -5.58 -8.43 4.41
CA PHE A 120 -6.59 -9.08 3.58
C PHE A 120 -7.05 -10.43 4.13
N SER A 121 -6.51 -10.87 5.25
CA SER A 121 -6.94 -12.10 5.93
C SER A 121 -8.16 -11.91 6.82
N TRP A 122 -8.55 -10.67 7.06
CA TRP A 122 -9.69 -10.35 7.92
C TRP A 122 -10.90 -9.83 7.14
#